data_141b48b0c35e4112dcc6a095b1de7253
#
_entry.id   141b48b0c35e4112dcc6a095b1de7253
#
_cell.length_a   1.000
_cell.length_b   1.000
_cell.length_c   1.000
_cell.angle_alpha   90.00
_cell.angle_beta   90.00
_cell.angle_gamma   90.00
#
_symmetry.space_group_name_H-M   'P 1'
#
loop_
_entity.id
_entity.type
_entity.pdbx_description
1 polymer ?
#
loop_
_entity_poly.entity_id
_entity_poly.type
_entity_poly.pdbx_seq_one_letter_code
_entity_poly.pdbx_strand_id
1 'polypeptide(L)'
;MSDRNEMLSNDINNAYIAILKEELRPAMGCTEPIAIAYAAAKARQVLGEFPEQVEMHLSGNIIKNVKGVTVPNSGGLKGIDVAAVLGIVGGNADRALEVLSEVSPEDISRTRELISQKICSCSLVEGVDNLYITAKVRKGEHFASVTIEHQHTNITRIEKDGEVLLDNPYKSEVKTTVDKSKLTVKDILDFADQVRMEDVQPIIDRQIKLNSAIAQEGLDNNYGAQIGKTLMHVWGKSVTTRACARAAAGSDARMGGCSM
;
A
#
# COMPACT_ATOMS: atom_id res chain seq x y z
N MET A 1 -40.12 2.31 15.12
CA MET A 1 -39.49 1.00 15.20
C MET A 1 -39.75 0.35 13.85
N SER A 2 -38.82 0.49 12.93
CA SER A 2 -38.93 0.00 11.55
C SER A 2 -38.59 -1.49 11.57
N ASP A 3 -39.35 -2.29 10.84
CA ASP A 3 -39.19 -3.73 10.71
C ASP A 3 -37.77 -4.12 10.24
N ARG A 4 -36.95 -4.59 11.18
CA ARG A 4 -35.62 -5.15 10.92
C ARG A 4 -35.70 -6.66 10.58
N ASN A 5 -36.74 -7.10 9.92
CA ASN A 5 -37.00 -8.52 9.71
C ASN A 5 -37.05 -8.93 8.23
N GLU A 6 -36.57 -8.08 7.34
CA GLU A 6 -36.45 -8.46 5.94
C GLU A 6 -35.10 -9.17 5.75
N MET A 7 -35.12 -10.45 5.43
CA MET A 7 -33.89 -11.22 5.15
C MET A 7 -33.19 -10.62 3.96
N LEU A 8 -31.88 -10.36 4.10
CA LEU A 8 -31.05 -9.95 2.98
C LEU A 8 -31.15 -10.97 1.84
N SER A 9 -31.33 -10.49 0.61
CA SER A 9 -31.31 -11.38 -0.54
C SER A 9 -29.97 -12.09 -0.69
N ASN A 10 -29.97 -13.34 -1.14
CA ASN A 10 -28.74 -14.08 -1.40
C ASN A 10 -27.79 -13.34 -2.35
N ASP A 11 -28.31 -12.57 -3.29
CA ASP A 11 -27.51 -11.77 -4.22
C ASP A 11 -26.73 -10.64 -3.53
N ILE A 12 -27.35 -9.94 -2.58
CA ILE A 12 -26.70 -8.90 -1.78
C ILE A 12 -25.65 -9.54 -0.86
N ASN A 13 -26.03 -10.63 -0.18
CA ASN A 13 -25.10 -11.35 0.71
C ASN A 13 -23.84 -11.81 -0.04
N ASN A 14 -24.00 -12.45 -1.20
CA ASN A 14 -22.88 -12.90 -2.02
C ASN A 14 -22.03 -11.73 -2.55
N ALA A 15 -22.67 -10.62 -2.96
CA ALA A 15 -21.98 -9.42 -3.40
C ALA A 15 -21.10 -8.84 -2.26
N TYR A 16 -21.60 -8.78 -1.04
CA TYR A 16 -20.85 -8.25 0.12
C TYR A 16 -19.69 -9.15 0.52
N ILE A 17 -19.88 -10.48 0.52
CA ILE A 17 -18.78 -11.43 0.73
C ILE A 17 -17.69 -11.24 -0.33
N ALA A 18 -18.08 -11.06 -1.59
CA ALA A 18 -17.13 -10.83 -2.68
C ALA A 18 -16.39 -9.48 -2.53
N ILE A 19 -17.10 -8.42 -2.10
CA ILE A 19 -16.48 -7.12 -1.78
C ILE A 19 -15.45 -7.27 -0.66
N LEU A 20 -15.78 -7.98 0.43
CA LEU A 20 -14.83 -8.23 1.52
C LEU A 20 -13.57 -8.95 1.01
N LYS A 21 -13.71 -9.96 0.14
CA LYS A 21 -12.59 -10.69 -0.45
C LYS A 21 -11.72 -9.80 -1.37
N GLU A 22 -12.33 -8.87 -2.07
CA GLU A 22 -11.62 -7.93 -2.95
C GLU A 22 -10.87 -6.86 -2.15
N GLU A 23 -11.50 -6.28 -1.11
CA GLU A 23 -10.98 -5.14 -0.38
C GLU A 23 -9.99 -5.52 0.73
N LEU A 24 -10.22 -6.64 1.42
CA LEU A 24 -9.36 -7.06 2.53
C LEU A 24 -8.13 -7.82 2.02
N ARG A 25 -7.15 -7.06 1.53
CA ARG A 25 -5.87 -7.60 1.04
C ARG A 25 -4.74 -7.25 2.00
N PRO A 26 -3.83 -8.20 2.27
CA PRO A 26 -2.63 -7.88 3.05
C PRO A 26 -1.73 -6.92 2.27
N ALA A 27 -1.10 -6.00 2.99
CA ALA A 27 -0.10 -5.09 2.47
C ALA A 27 0.99 -4.86 3.50
N MET A 28 2.22 -4.63 3.05
CA MET A 28 3.36 -4.33 3.92
C MET A 28 3.36 -2.84 4.27
N GLY A 29 2.89 -2.49 5.46
CA GLY A 29 2.98 -1.12 5.96
C GLY A 29 2.19 -0.09 5.14
N CYS A 30 2.79 1.09 4.91
CA CYS A 30 2.19 2.15 4.12
C CYS A 30 2.25 1.83 2.63
N THR A 31 1.10 1.90 1.95
CA THR A 31 0.97 1.48 0.55
C THR A 31 1.59 2.44 -0.47
N GLU A 32 1.71 3.73 -0.16
CA GLU A 32 2.29 4.70 -1.08
C GLU A 32 3.80 4.51 -1.32
N PRO A 33 4.65 4.34 -0.29
CA PRO A 33 6.06 3.98 -0.50
C PRO A 33 6.21 2.65 -1.24
N ILE A 34 5.33 1.68 -0.96
CA ILE A 34 5.34 0.39 -1.65
C ILE A 34 4.99 0.54 -3.12
N ALA A 35 4.00 1.38 -3.48
CA ALA A 35 3.65 1.64 -4.88
C ALA A 35 4.80 2.33 -5.65
N ILE A 36 5.53 3.25 -4.99
CA ILE A 36 6.76 3.85 -5.57
C ILE A 36 7.82 2.77 -5.83
N ALA A 37 8.09 1.94 -4.82
CA ALA A 37 9.06 0.85 -4.96
C ALA A 37 8.65 -0.15 -6.06
N TYR A 38 7.35 -0.45 -6.15
CA TYR A 38 6.80 -1.32 -7.19
C TYR A 38 6.95 -0.74 -8.59
N ALA A 39 6.60 0.54 -8.79
CA ALA A 39 6.80 1.22 -10.07
C ALA A 39 8.28 1.21 -10.49
N ALA A 40 9.19 1.50 -9.57
CA ALA A 40 10.62 1.54 -9.81
C ALA A 40 11.22 0.13 -10.09
N ALA A 41 10.82 -0.88 -9.32
CA ALA A 41 11.23 -2.27 -9.55
C ALA A 41 10.74 -2.77 -10.91
N LYS A 42 9.49 -2.43 -11.28
CA LYS A 42 8.92 -2.79 -12.59
C LYS A 42 9.63 -2.08 -13.73
N ALA A 43 9.94 -0.80 -13.58
CA ALA A 43 10.70 -0.05 -14.58
C ALA A 43 12.10 -0.65 -14.80
N ARG A 44 12.81 -1.04 -13.72
CA ARG A 44 14.09 -1.77 -13.85
C ARG A 44 13.91 -3.12 -14.56
N GLN A 45 12.86 -3.88 -14.23
CA GLN A 45 12.56 -5.16 -14.87
C GLN A 45 12.34 -4.98 -16.38
N VAL A 46 11.62 -3.93 -16.80
CA VAL A 46 11.39 -3.60 -18.21
C VAL A 46 12.67 -3.13 -18.90
N LEU A 47 13.49 -2.30 -18.24
CA LEU A 47 14.80 -1.88 -18.77
C LEU A 47 15.70 -3.09 -19.04
N GLY A 48 15.68 -4.10 -18.15
CA GLY A 48 16.44 -5.33 -18.27
C GLY A 48 17.86 -5.27 -17.68
N GLU A 49 18.26 -4.11 -17.13
CA GLU A 49 19.57 -3.88 -16.54
C GLU A 49 19.49 -2.89 -15.37
N PHE A 50 20.59 -2.74 -14.62
CA PHE A 50 20.62 -1.84 -13.47
C PHE A 50 20.75 -0.38 -13.96
N PRO A 51 19.83 0.53 -13.60
CA PRO A 51 19.83 1.89 -14.08
C PRO A 51 20.91 2.76 -13.42
N GLU A 52 21.35 3.78 -14.13
CA GLU A 52 22.27 4.83 -13.67
C GLU A 52 21.52 6.08 -13.17
N GLN A 53 20.29 6.28 -13.64
CA GLN A 53 19.43 7.40 -13.28
C GLN A 53 18.00 6.95 -13.05
N VAL A 54 17.36 7.60 -12.09
CA VAL A 54 15.98 7.36 -11.69
C VAL A 54 15.25 8.69 -11.59
N GLU A 55 14.13 8.82 -12.28
CA GLU A 55 13.26 9.99 -12.22
C GLU A 55 11.88 9.56 -11.73
N MET A 56 11.42 10.16 -10.64
CA MET A 56 10.09 9.94 -10.09
C MET A 56 9.21 11.15 -10.39
N HIS A 57 8.10 10.95 -11.10
CA HIS A 57 7.10 11.97 -11.39
C HIS A 57 5.83 11.62 -10.63
N LEU A 58 5.43 12.46 -9.66
CA LEU A 58 4.43 12.09 -8.65
C LEU A 58 3.39 13.19 -8.47
N SER A 59 2.15 12.79 -8.13
CA SER A 59 1.15 13.74 -7.66
C SER A 59 1.54 14.36 -6.32
N GLY A 60 1.00 15.55 -6.03
CA GLY A 60 1.23 16.24 -4.76
C GLY A 60 0.76 15.42 -3.54
N ASN A 61 -0.30 14.62 -3.70
CA ASN A 61 -0.79 13.76 -2.63
C ASN A 61 0.21 12.63 -2.29
N ILE A 62 0.82 11.99 -3.27
CA ILE A 62 1.87 10.97 -3.07
C ILE A 62 3.10 11.60 -2.42
N ILE A 63 3.57 12.75 -2.91
CA ILE A 63 4.72 13.47 -2.32
C ILE A 63 4.46 13.76 -0.84
N LYS A 64 3.30 14.34 -0.52
CA LYS A 64 2.91 14.68 0.86
C LYS A 64 2.90 13.44 1.76
N ASN A 65 2.35 12.34 1.29
CA ASN A 65 2.15 11.14 2.09
C ASN A 65 3.46 10.35 2.31
N VAL A 66 4.43 10.44 1.39
CA VAL A 66 5.66 9.62 1.47
C VAL A 66 6.84 10.35 2.10
N LYS A 67 6.89 11.68 2.02
CA LYS A 67 8.05 12.49 2.43
C LYS A 67 8.58 12.19 3.85
N GLY A 68 7.70 11.89 4.80
CA GLY A 68 8.06 11.65 6.21
C GLY A 68 7.89 10.20 6.67
N VAL A 69 7.43 9.31 5.81
CA VAL A 69 7.09 7.93 6.16
C VAL A 69 8.31 7.03 6.02
N THR A 70 8.48 6.13 6.97
CA THR A 70 9.49 5.08 6.89
C THR A 70 9.12 4.06 5.82
N VAL A 71 10.03 3.81 4.89
CA VAL A 71 9.86 2.80 3.86
C VAL A 71 9.93 1.41 4.50
N PRO A 72 8.96 0.52 4.27
CA PRO A 72 9.02 -0.85 4.81
C PRO A 72 10.30 -1.59 4.43
N ASN A 73 10.84 -2.39 5.34
CA ASN A 73 12.08 -3.16 5.17
C ASN A 73 13.34 -2.34 4.81
N SER A 74 13.32 -1.02 4.98
CA SER A 74 14.45 -0.14 4.62
C SER A 74 15.49 0.03 5.72
N GLY A 75 15.32 -0.61 6.88
CA GLY A 75 16.17 -0.32 8.05
C GLY A 75 15.95 1.08 8.62
N GLY A 76 14.72 1.61 8.56
CA GLY A 76 14.32 2.90 9.14
C GLY A 76 14.51 4.10 8.19
N LEU A 77 14.87 3.89 6.95
CA LEU A 77 15.03 4.97 5.96
C LEU A 77 13.68 5.55 5.53
N LYS A 78 13.66 6.83 5.14
CA LYS A 78 12.45 7.57 4.78
C LYS A 78 12.61 8.27 3.44
N GLY A 79 11.49 8.49 2.77
CA GLY A 79 11.45 9.34 1.59
C GLY A 79 11.17 8.61 0.30
N ILE A 80 10.89 9.40 -0.73
CA ILE A 80 10.54 8.95 -2.09
C ILE A 80 11.74 8.29 -2.76
N ASP A 81 12.90 8.90 -2.64
CA ASP A 81 14.18 8.42 -3.16
C ASP A 81 14.55 7.05 -2.56
N VAL A 82 14.36 6.89 -1.25
CA VAL A 82 14.55 5.59 -0.59
C VAL A 82 13.62 4.54 -1.15
N ALA A 83 12.33 4.84 -1.27
CA ALA A 83 11.35 3.88 -1.79
C ALA A 83 11.69 3.46 -3.23
N ALA A 84 12.01 4.42 -4.10
CA ALA A 84 12.36 4.16 -5.49
C ALA A 84 13.66 3.35 -5.62
N VAL A 85 14.73 3.80 -4.96
CA VAL A 85 16.05 3.16 -5.07
C VAL A 85 16.04 1.77 -4.42
N LEU A 86 15.36 1.58 -3.27
CA LEU A 86 15.22 0.27 -2.64
C LEU A 86 14.43 -0.70 -3.53
N GLY A 87 13.38 -0.21 -4.21
CA GLY A 87 12.64 -0.98 -5.21
C GLY A 87 13.53 -1.43 -6.39
N ILE A 88 14.45 -0.56 -6.82
CA ILE A 88 15.43 -0.89 -7.89
C ILE A 88 16.48 -1.89 -7.41
N VAL A 89 16.99 -1.75 -6.19
CA VAL A 89 18.08 -2.60 -5.69
C VAL A 89 17.59 -3.99 -5.33
N GLY A 90 16.60 -4.09 -4.44
CA GLY A 90 16.15 -5.35 -3.83
C GLY A 90 14.69 -5.70 -4.12
N GLY A 91 13.96 -4.87 -4.90
CA GLY A 91 12.54 -5.09 -5.15
C GLY A 91 12.27 -6.23 -6.15
N ASN A 92 11.28 -7.06 -5.81
CA ASN A 92 10.72 -8.06 -6.71
C ASN A 92 9.37 -7.58 -7.25
N ALA A 93 9.35 -7.09 -8.52
CA ALA A 93 8.16 -6.52 -9.14
C ALA A 93 6.98 -7.50 -9.28
N ASP A 94 7.24 -8.80 -9.31
CA ASP A 94 6.17 -9.81 -9.47
C ASP A 94 5.35 -9.99 -8.19
N ARG A 95 5.82 -9.43 -7.05
CA ARG A 95 5.13 -9.46 -5.76
C ARG A 95 4.23 -8.24 -5.49
N ALA A 96 4.14 -7.30 -6.42
CA ALA A 96 3.30 -6.10 -6.31
C ALA A 96 3.40 -5.39 -4.92
N LEU A 97 2.37 -5.42 -4.07
CA LEU A 97 2.40 -4.78 -2.74
C LEU A 97 3.35 -5.44 -1.73
N GLU A 98 3.93 -6.57 -2.04
CA GLU A 98 4.97 -7.23 -1.26
C GLU A 98 6.35 -7.10 -1.93
N VAL A 99 6.52 -6.12 -2.82
CA VAL A 99 7.74 -5.89 -3.63
C VAL A 99 9.03 -5.83 -2.80
N LEU A 100 8.97 -5.34 -1.57
CA LEU A 100 10.13 -5.21 -0.66
C LEU A 100 10.25 -6.35 0.37
N SER A 101 9.48 -7.45 0.22
CA SER A 101 9.45 -8.53 1.22
C SER A 101 10.78 -9.30 1.34
N GLU A 102 11.59 -9.31 0.28
CA GLU A 102 12.84 -10.08 0.19
C GLU A 102 14.09 -9.20 0.28
N VAL A 103 13.94 -7.92 0.64
CA VAL A 103 15.06 -6.97 0.78
C VAL A 103 16.03 -7.43 1.87
N SER A 104 17.30 -7.53 1.50
CA SER A 104 18.40 -7.94 2.38
C SER A 104 19.08 -6.74 3.05
N PRO A 105 19.91 -6.95 4.11
CA PRO A 105 20.75 -5.89 4.69
C PRO A 105 21.75 -5.31 3.68
N GLU A 106 22.22 -6.10 2.73
CA GLU A 106 23.11 -5.68 1.65
C GLU A 106 22.41 -4.72 0.70
N ASP A 107 21.14 -4.99 0.36
CA ASP A 107 20.31 -4.10 -0.46
C ASP A 107 20.09 -2.75 0.22
N ILE A 108 19.88 -2.75 1.53
CA ILE A 108 19.75 -1.52 2.33
C ILE A 108 21.06 -0.71 2.27
N SER A 109 22.20 -1.36 2.43
CA SER A 109 23.51 -0.72 2.37
C SER A 109 23.77 -0.13 1.00
N ARG A 110 23.48 -0.89 -0.06
CA ARG A 110 23.59 -0.44 -1.45
C ARG A 110 22.66 0.73 -1.75
N THR A 111 21.43 0.69 -1.22
CA THR A 111 20.46 1.79 -1.34
C THR A 111 21.00 3.07 -0.73
N ARG A 112 21.61 3.03 0.47
CA ARG A 112 22.23 4.21 1.11
C ARG A 112 23.34 4.81 0.26
N GLU A 113 24.19 3.97 -0.31
CA GLU A 113 25.26 4.39 -1.21
C GLU A 113 24.70 5.12 -2.45
N LEU A 114 23.74 4.55 -3.14
CA LEU A 114 23.14 5.10 -4.35
C LEU A 114 22.38 6.43 -4.08
N ILE A 115 21.72 6.53 -2.94
CA ILE A 115 21.08 7.78 -2.51
C ILE A 115 22.13 8.86 -2.29
N SER A 116 23.28 8.55 -1.68
CA SER A 116 24.38 9.50 -1.49
C SER A 116 24.95 10.00 -2.82
N GLN A 117 24.90 9.18 -3.87
CA GLN A 117 25.28 9.52 -5.26
C GLN A 117 24.19 10.30 -5.98
N LYS A 118 23.00 10.50 -5.37
CA LYS A 118 21.85 11.24 -5.94
C LYS A 118 21.38 10.71 -7.28
N ILE A 119 21.33 9.39 -7.43
CA ILE A 119 20.86 8.77 -8.69
C ILE A 119 19.36 8.97 -8.92
N CYS A 120 18.58 9.33 -7.88
CA CYS A 120 17.13 9.52 -7.92
C CYS A 120 16.78 11.00 -7.79
N SER A 121 15.93 11.46 -8.70
CA SER A 121 15.28 12.76 -8.66
C SER A 121 13.77 12.61 -8.54
N CYS A 122 13.10 13.62 -7.99
CA CYS A 122 11.65 13.64 -7.83
C CYS A 122 11.08 14.96 -8.32
N SER A 123 10.00 14.91 -9.09
CA SER A 123 9.26 16.07 -9.57
C SER A 123 7.76 15.94 -9.32
N LEU A 124 7.11 17.08 -9.06
CA LEU A 124 5.67 17.20 -8.96
C LEU A 124 5.04 17.19 -10.37
N VAL A 125 3.95 16.44 -10.52
CA VAL A 125 3.07 16.51 -11.68
C VAL A 125 1.73 17.10 -11.22
N GLU A 126 1.32 18.18 -11.85
CA GLU A 126 0.05 18.85 -11.61
C GLU A 126 -1.04 18.39 -12.60
N GLY A 127 -2.31 18.46 -12.18
CA GLY A 127 -3.43 18.13 -13.06
C GLY A 127 -3.67 16.64 -13.26
N VAL A 128 -3.00 15.79 -12.47
CA VAL A 128 -3.17 14.33 -12.46
C VAL A 128 -3.99 13.87 -11.27
N ASP A 129 -4.37 12.59 -11.24
CA ASP A 129 -5.11 12.01 -10.12
C ASP A 129 -4.30 12.03 -8.81
N ASN A 130 -5.01 11.90 -7.68
CA ASN A 130 -4.40 11.86 -6.35
C ASN A 130 -3.37 10.74 -6.20
N LEU A 131 -3.61 9.61 -6.82
CA LEU A 131 -2.63 8.52 -6.93
C LEU A 131 -2.08 8.49 -8.37
N TYR A 132 -0.97 9.19 -8.57
CA TYR A 132 -0.22 9.18 -9.81
C TYR A 132 1.27 9.02 -9.50
N ILE A 133 1.88 7.99 -10.06
CA ILE A 133 3.29 7.63 -9.89
C ILE A 133 3.84 7.22 -11.25
N THR A 134 4.83 7.92 -11.76
CA THR A 134 5.65 7.45 -12.88
C THR A 134 7.08 7.29 -12.43
N ALA A 135 7.61 6.09 -12.58
CA ALA A 135 9.03 5.78 -12.42
C ALA A 135 9.67 5.68 -13.81
N LYS A 136 10.64 6.54 -14.09
CA LYS A 136 11.45 6.46 -15.29
C LYS A 136 12.89 6.15 -14.91
N VAL A 137 13.47 5.14 -15.54
CA VAL A 137 14.82 4.66 -15.28
C VAL A 137 15.63 4.66 -16.57
N ARG A 138 16.91 4.99 -16.47
CA ARG A 138 17.78 5.15 -17.65
C ARG A 138 19.14 4.50 -17.42
N LYS A 139 19.70 3.94 -18.50
CA LYS A 139 21.09 3.52 -18.59
C LYS A 139 21.63 3.82 -19.99
N GLY A 140 22.62 4.72 -20.09
CA GLY A 140 23.09 5.21 -21.38
C GLY A 140 21.95 5.76 -22.22
N GLU A 141 21.77 5.23 -23.43
CA GLU A 141 20.71 5.62 -24.36
C GLU A 141 19.36 4.92 -24.08
N HIS A 142 19.37 3.84 -23.28
CA HIS A 142 18.16 3.06 -22.98
C HIS A 142 17.38 3.62 -21.80
N PHE A 143 16.07 3.59 -21.91
CA PHE A 143 15.17 3.95 -20.81
C PHE A 143 13.93 3.07 -20.75
N ALA A 144 13.36 2.98 -19.56
CA ALA A 144 12.03 2.42 -19.36
C ALA A 144 11.24 3.30 -18.40
N SER A 145 9.93 3.38 -18.59
CA SER A 145 9.03 4.05 -17.69
C SER A 145 7.80 3.21 -17.37
N VAL A 146 7.32 3.34 -16.14
CA VAL A 146 6.12 2.66 -15.64
C VAL A 146 5.26 3.67 -14.90
N THR A 147 3.99 3.76 -15.28
CA THR A 147 3.00 4.64 -14.64
C THR A 147 1.96 3.81 -13.90
N ILE A 148 1.69 4.19 -12.64
CA ILE A 148 0.65 3.66 -11.78
C ILE A 148 -0.35 4.78 -11.48
N GLU A 149 -1.65 4.52 -11.67
CA GLU A 149 -2.72 5.49 -11.43
C GLU A 149 -3.91 4.84 -10.72
N HIS A 150 -4.62 5.65 -9.94
CA HIS A 150 -5.89 5.34 -9.26
C HIS A 150 -5.81 4.27 -8.16
N GLN A 151 -5.06 3.22 -8.35
CA GLN A 151 -4.83 2.14 -7.37
C GLN A 151 -3.35 1.80 -7.30
N HIS A 152 -2.85 1.44 -6.10
CA HIS A 152 -1.42 1.24 -5.82
C HIS A 152 -0.72 0.16 -6.66
N THR A 153 -1.49 -0.71 -7.31
CA THR A 153 -0.97 -1.79 -8.19
C THR A 153 -1.43 -1.68 -9.64
N ASN A 154 -2.20 -0.63 -9.97
CA ASN A 154 -2.76 -0.48 -11.31
C ASN A 154 -1.74 0.19 -12.24
N ILE A 155 -0.98 -0.60 -12.97
CA ILE A 155 -0.08 -0.10 -14.01
C ILE A 155 -0.92 0.27 -15.23
N THR A 156 -0.94 1.57 -15.58
CA THR A 156 -1.69 2.10 -16.73
C THR A 156 -0.82 2.23 -17.96
N ARG A 157 0.50 2.44 -17.82
CA ARG A 157 1.40 2.59 -18.96
C ARG A 157 2.78 2.00 -18.67
N ILE A 158 3.33 1.33 -19.69
CA ILE A 158 4.73 0.88 -19.71
C ILE A 158 5.32 1.30 -21.05
N GLU A 159 6.51 1.90 -21.01
CA GLU A 159 7.25 2.31 -22.19
C GLU A 159 8.72 1.90 -22.07
N LYS A 160 9.34 1.50 -23.18
CA LYS A 160 10.77 1.21 -23.29
C LYS A 160 11.31 1.80 -24.59
N ASP A 161 12.35 2.62 -24.51
CA ASP A 161 13.06 3.22 -25.66
C ASP A 161 12.13 3.92 -26.68
N GLY A 162 11.02 4.51 -26.18
CA GLY A 162 10.00 5.17 -27.00
C GLY A 162 8.89 4.25 -27.52
N GLU A 163 9.01 2.93 -27.33
CA GLU A 163 7.95 1.98 -27.64
C GLU A 163 7.00 1.80 -26.45
N VAL A 164 5.70 1.92 -26.69
CA VAL A 164 4.64 1.69 -25.70
C VAL A 164 4.33 0.20 -25.63
N LEU A 165 4.75 -0.45 -24.55
CA LEU A 165 4.54 -1.89 -24.31
C LEU A 165 3.18 -2.19 -23.67
N LEU A 166 2.66 -1.25 -22.87
CA LEU A 166 1.34 -1.29 -22.28
C LEU A 166 0.72 0.09 -22.31
N ASP A 167 -0.48 0.20 -22.81
CA ASP A 167 -1.33 1.39 -22.72
C ASP A 167 -2.73 0.97 -22.31
N ASN A 168 -2.98 1.05 -21.01
CA ASN A 168 -4.26 0.68 -20.40
C ASN A 168 -4.78 1.88 -19.60
N PRO A 169 -5.22 2.95 -20.31
CA PRO A 169 -5.72 4.13 -19.62
C PRO A 169 -6.90 3.72 -18.74
N TYR A 170 -6.90 4.27 -17.53
CA TYR A 170 -7.98 4.04 -16.58
C TYR A 170 -9.30 4.47 -17.20
N LYS A 171 -10.13 3.51 -17.53
CA LYS A 171 -11.54 3.77 -17.82
C LYS A 171 -12.22 3.81 -16.46
N SER A 172 -12.96 4.88 -16.18
CA SER A 172 -13.71 5.05 -14.92
C SER A 172 -14.71 3.91 -14.65
N GLU A 173 -15.00 3.10 -15.62
CA GLU A 173 -15.54 1.76 -15.45
C GLU A 173 -14.41 0.80 -15.05
N VAL A 174 -13.93 0.94 -13.80
CA VAL A 174 -13.20 -0.16 -13.17
C VAL A 174 -14.13 -1.34 -13.29
N LYS A 175 -13.72 -2.36 -14.01
CA LYS A 175 -14.22 -3.71 -13.79
C LYS A 175 -13.80 -4.09 -12.36
N THR A 176 -14.47 -3.50 -11.37
CA THR A 176 -14.60 -4.14 -10.08
C THR A 176 -15.20 -5.48 -10.43
N THR A 177 -14.49 -6.57 -10.16
CA THR A 177 -15.01 -7.92 -10.33
C THR A 177 -16.30 -8.08 -9.51
N VAL A 178 -16.59 -7.10 -8.67
CA VAL A 178 -17.71 -7.06 -7.73
C VAL A 178 -18.53 -5.78 -7.90
N ASP A 179 -19.83 -5.94 -8.04
CA ASP A 179 -20.77 -4.83 -8.14
C ASP A 179 -20.93 -4.09 -6.80
N LYS A 180 -20.26 -2.92 -6.68
CA LYS A 180 -20.32 -2.04 -5.50
C LYS A 180 -21.55 -1.11 -5.52
N SER A 181 -22.33 -1.07 -6.58
CA SER A 181 -23.54 -0.24 -6.66
C SER A 181 -24.61 -0.64 -5.64
N LYS A 182 -24.53 -1.88 -5.15
CA LYS A 182 -25.41 -2.43 -4.11
C LYS A 182 -25.07 -2.01 -2.68
N LEU A 183 -23.96 -1.28 -2.47
CA LEU A 183 -23.57 -0.84 -1.14
C LEU A 183 -24.48 0.29 -0.64
N THR A 184 -25.28 0.00 0.38
CA THR A 184 -26.03 0.99 1.16
C THR A 184 -25.70 0.83 2.64
N VAL A 185 -25.82 1.92 3.41
CA VAL A 185 -25.58 1.84 4.87
C VAL A 185 -26.55 0.88 5.54
N LYS A 186 -27.81 0.84 5.10
CA LYS A 186 -28.82 -0.09 5.61
C LYS A 186 -28.39 -1.54 5.40
N ASP A 187 -28.05 -1.89 4.14
CA ASP A 187 -27.73 -3.27 3.79
C ASP A 187 -26.38 -3.73 4.39
N ILE A 188 -25.42 -2.81 4.63
CA ILE A 188 -24.19 -3.10 5.37
C ILE A 188 -24.51 -3.51 6.81
N LEU A 189 -25.43 -2.80 7.49
CA LEU A 189 -25.84 -3.15 8.84
C LEU A 189 -26.61 -4.47 8.89
N ASP A 190 -27.54 -4.65 7.95
CA ASP A 190 -28.32 -5.88 7.85
C ASP A 190 -27.40 -7.09 7.52
N PHE A 191 -26.41 -6.90 6.65
CA PHE A 191 -25.39 -7.92 6.37
C PHE A 191 -24.57 -8.28 7.61
N ALA A 192 -24.13 -7.29 8.38
CA ALA A 192 -23.36 -7.54 9.59
C ALA A 192 -24.16 -8.33 10.66
N ASP A 193 -25.48 -8.12 10.70
CA ASP A 193 -26.36 -8.80 11.65
C ASP A 193 -26.79 -10.20 11.16
N GLN A 194 -26.84 -10.46 9.86
CA GLN A 194 -27.46 -11.67 9.27
C GLN A 194 -26.49 -12.63 8.61
N VAL A 195 -25.28 -12.17 8.23
CA VAL A 195 -24.30 -13.02 7.53
C VAL A 195 -23.90 -14.21 8.41
N ARG A 196 -23.83 -15.39 7.81
CA ARG A 196 -23.33 -16.57 8.52
C ARG A 196 -21.83 -16.41 8.77
N MET A 197 -21.42 -16.64 10.00
CA MET A 197 -20.01 -16.48 10.41
C MET A 197 -19.07 -17.33 9.54
N GLU A 198 -19.46 -18.54 9.19
CA GLU A 198 -18.68 -19.45 8.34
C GLU A 198 -18.35 -18.91 6.97
N ASP A 199 -19.18 -18.02 6.41
CA ASP A 199 -18.97 -17.43 5.07
C ASP A 199 -17.94 -16.31 5.09
N VAL A 200 -17.75 -15.62 6.22
CA VAL A 200 -16.85 -14.47 6.36
C VAL A 200 -15.64 -14.75 7.27
N GLN A 201 -15.72 -15.74 8.14
CA GLN A 201 -14.70 -16.05 9.15
C GLN A 201 -13.29 -16.17 8.55
N PRO A 202 -13.04 -16.88 7.43
CA PRO A 202 -11.67 -17.00 6.89
C PRO A 202 -11.06 -15.65 6.50
N ILE A 203 -11.90 -14.70 6.05
CA ILE A 203 -11.47 -13.35 5.64
C ILE A 203 -11.19 -12.51 6.87
N ILE A 204 -12.13 -12.49 7.82
CA ILE A 204 -12.09 -11.67 9.03
C ILE A 204 -11.01 -12.18 10.00
N ASP A 205 -10.84 -13.49 10.15
CA ASP A 205 -9.77 -14.06 11.00
C ASP A 205 -8.39 -13.63 10.51
N ARG A 206 -8.17 -13.62 9.20
CA ARG A 206 -6.92 -13.14 8.62
C ARG A 206 -6.69 -11.67 8.93
N GLN A 207 -7.70 -10.82 8.76
CA GLN A 207 -7.63 -9.40 9.10
C GLN A 207 -7.35 -9.19 10.58
N ILE A 208 -8.07 -9.87 11.47
CA ILE A 208 -7.89 -9.79 12.93
C ILE A 208 -6.47 -10.21 13.30
N LYS A 209 -5.99 -11.33 12.75
CA LYS A 209 -4.64 -11.83 13.02
C LYS A 209 -3.57 -10.81 12.65
N LEU A 210 -3.59 -10.27 11.42
CA LEU A 210 -2.59 -9.33 10.95
C LEU A 210 -2.66 -7.99 11.71
N ASN A 211 -3.86 -7.42 11.88
CA ASN A 211 -4.00 -6.15 12.60
C ASN A 211 -3.70 -6.29 14.11
N SER A 212 -3.98 -7.45 14.71
CA SER A 212 -3.61 -7.69 16.11
C SER A 212 -2.11 -7.84 16.29
N ALA A 213 -1.44 -8.50 15.35
CA ALA A 213 0.02 -8.64 15.37
C ALA A 213 0.72 -7.29 15.29
N ILE A 214 0.37 -6.46 14.30
CA ILE A 214 0.99 -5.12 14.16
C ILE A 214 0.63 -4.18 15.32
N ALA A 215 -0.58 -4.30 15.90
CA ALA A 215 -0.95 -3.54 17.09
C ALA A 215 -0.12 -3.94 18.31
N GLN A 216 0.17 -5.23 18.48
CA GLN A 216 1.02 -5.71 19.56
C GLN A 216 2.46 -5.26 19.35
N GLU A 217 2.99 -5.39 18.14
CA GLU A 217 4.32 -4.89 17.76
C GLU A 217 4.48 -3.40 18.09
N GLY A 218 3.46 -2.58 17.77
CA GLY A 218 3.47 -1.15 18.09
C GLY A 218 3.39 -0.83 19.57
N LEU A 219 2.82 -1.75 20.40
CA LEU A 219 2.84 -1.62 21.86
C LEU A 219 4.18 -2.05 22.47
N ASP A 220 4.84 -3.04 21.89
CA ASP A 220 6.06 -3.61 22.44
C ASP A 220 7.30 -2.79 22.03
N ASN A 221 7.32 -2.25 20.82
CA ASN A 221 8.45 -1.54 20.23
C ASN A 221 8.18 -0.05 20.02
N ASN A 222 9.26 0.73 19.79
CA ASN A 222 9.16 2.18 19.64
C ASN A 222 8.99 2.56 18.16
N TYR A 223 7.77 2.97 17.80
CA TYR A 223 7.42 3.45 16.48
C TYR A 223 6.75 4.84 16.57
N GLY A 224 7.05 5.69 15.63
CA GLY A 224 6.38 6.98 15.46
C GLY A 224 6.29 7.81 16.74
N ALA A 225 5.13 8.39 17.01
CA ALA A 225 4.87 9.23 18.18
C ALA A 225 4.48 8.40 19.43
N GLN A 226 4.39 7.08 19.33
CA GLN A 226 4.04 6.17 20.43
C GLN A 226 2.69 6.51 21.10
N ILE A 227 1.74 6.96 20.30
CA ILE A 227 0.40 7.36 20.78
C ILE A 227 -0.31 6.20 21.46
N GLY A 228 -0.25 5.00 20.85
CA GLY A 228 -0.84 3.80 21.40
C GLY A 228 -0.30 3.43 22.77
N LYS A 229 1.04 3.52 22.97
CA LYS A 229 1.68 3.27 24.27
C LYS A 229 1.24 4.28 25.32
N THR A 230 1.21 5.56 24.95
CA THR A 230 0.80 6.66 25.84
C THR A 230 -0.65 6.46 26.28
N LEU A 231 -1.57 6.17 25.36
CA LEU A 231 -2.97 5.90 25.66
C LEU A 231 -3.12 4.68 26.58
N MET A 232 -2.39 3.61 26.33
CA MET A 232 -2.41 2.41 27.17
C MET A 232 -1.93 2.71 28.57
N HIS A 233 -0.86 3.46 28.73
CA HIS A 233 -0.28 3.80 30.02
C HIS A 233 -1.21 4.71 30.84
N VAL A 234 -1.78 5.75 30.23
CA VAL A 234 -2.55 6.78 30.94
C VAL A 234 -3.99 6.31 31.23
N TRP A 235 -4.63 5.68 30.26
CA TRP A 235 -6.07 5.35 30.32
C TRP A 235 -6.42 3.90 30.01
N GLY A 236 -5.48 3.00 30.00
CA GLY A 236 -5.66 1.60 29.57
C GLY A 236 -6.58 0.73 30.46
N LYS A 237 -7.34 1.33 31.39
CA LYS A 237 -8.22 0.61 32.31
C LYS A 237 -9.54 0.16 31.68
N SER A 238 -10.08 0.93 30.72
CA SER A 238 -11.33 0.56 30.05
C SER A 238 -11.09 -0.27 28.78
N VAL A 239 -12.07 -1.06 28.38
CA VAL A 239 -12.04 -1.85 27.14
C VAL A 239 -11.92 -0.92 25.91
N THR A 240 -12.71 0.15 25.88
CA THR A 240 -12.69 1.14 24.78
C THR A 240 -11.33 1.79 24.64
N THR A 241 -10.73 2.25 25.74
CA THR A 241 -9.39 2.88 25.68
C THR A 241 -8.34 1.89 25.22
N ARG A 242 -8.39 0.62 25.65
CA ARG A 242 -7.45 -0.41 25.16
C ARG A 242 -7.61 -0.66 23.66
N ALA A 243 -8.86 -0.68 23.15
CA ALA A 243 -9.10 -0.83 21.72
C ALA A 243 -8.52 0.36 20.92
N CYS A 244 -8.76 1.60 21.37
CA CYS A 244 -8.19 2.80 20.76
C CYS A 244 -6.65 2.80 20.83
N ALA A 245 -6.07 2.42 21.97
CA ALA A 245 -4.64 2.33 22.15
C ALA A 245 -3.99 1.31 21.20
N ARG A 246 -4.62 0.13 21.03
CA ARG A 246 -4.14 -0.88 20.08
C ARG A 246 -4.24 -0.41 18.63
N ALA A 247 -5.33 0.25 18.26
CA ALA A 247 -5.48 0.83 16.92
C ALA A 247 -4.41 1.89 16.63
N ALA A 248 -4.15 2.78 17.59
CA ALA A 248 -3.11 3.80 17.47
C ALA A 248 -1.69 3.17 17.41
N ALA A 249 -1.42 2.16 18.22
CA ALA A 249 -0.13 1.45 18.20
C ALA A 249 0.12 0.73 16.86
N GLY A 250 -0.93 0.10 16.29
CA GLY A 250 -0.84 -0.49 14.95
C GLY A 250 -0.56 0.55 13.87
N SER A 251 -1.14 1.75 14.00
CA SER A 251 -0.85 2.87 13.11
C SER A 251 0.58 3.39 13.29
N ASP A 252 1.04 3.58 14.53
CA ASP A 252 2.42 3.97 14.85
C ASP A 252 3.43 2.98 14.22
N ALA A 253 3.21 1.68 14.39
CA ALA A 253 4.08 0.65 13.83
C ALA A 253 4.08 0.67 12.29
N ARG A 254 2.90 0.74 11.67
CA ARG A 254 2.78 0.77 10.21
C ARG A 254 3.47 1.98 9.58
N MET A 255 3.24 3.17 10.13
CA MET A 255 3.88 4.40 9.66
C MET A 255 5.36 4.49 10.05
N GLY A 256 5.76 3.77 11.08
CA GLY A 256 7.14 3.63 11.53
C GLY A 256 7.98 2.64 10.73
N GLY A 257 7.39 1.98 9.73
CA GLY A 257 8.10 1.09 8.81
C GLY A 257 8.12 -0.38 9.24
N CYS A 258 7.25 -0.78 10.17
CA CYS A 258 7.05 -2.20 10.45
C CYS A 258 6.48 -2.91 9.20
N SER A 259 7.03 -4.07 8.89
CA SER A 259 6.73 -4.86 7.68
C SER A 259 5.87 -6.10 7.96
N MET A 260 5.23 -6.16 9.14
CA MET A 260 4.35 -7.27 9.53
C MET A 260 2.97 -7.17 8.90
#